data_bc887c755be044a1ca5bbfaf758c8ca6
#
_entry.id   bc887c755be044a1ca5bbfaf758c8ca6
#
_cell.length_a   1.000
_cell.length_b   1.000
_cell.length_c   1.000
_cell.angle_alpha   90.00
_cell.angle_beta   90.00
_cell.angle_gamma   90.00
#
_symmetry.space_group_name_H-M   'P 1'
#
loop_
_entity.id
_entity.type
_entity.pdbx_description
1 polymer ?
#
loop_
_entity_poly.entity_id
_entity_poly.type
_entity_poly.pdbx_seq_one_letter_code
_entity_poly.pdbx_strand_id
1 'polypeptide(L)'
;LGIPKHSLEAKLDELFQFADIGEFIDHPVSTYSSGMYVRLAFATAISSDPDILIVDEALAVGDIRFQRKCYRRFQEMQASGKTILFVSHSVELIQNHCSRAIFLNAGNIEVIGEPKVVIQAYLEHLFGSEIQQTGEVDYSEVTPAIDPADTGTSSSRTASEPSSLDQDHCIQRRSYNPNEYRWGDRRAVIIDYQLRSNSGNDQVVFESGENLELMVYIRFFQELTDLIYGCTVKTVDGQTVYGTNTRQRATDISHGEAGATTVIRFQFDLNLVPGEYFISLGVALDDGERDNIAID
;
A
#
# COMPACT_ATOMS: atom_id res chain seq x y z
N LEU A 1 2.10 -36.52 1.03
CA LEU A 1 2.35 -35.77 -0.22
C LEU A 1 2.60 -36.70 -1.43
N GLY A 2 2.64 -38.04 -1.24
CA GLY A 2 2.80 -39.01 -2.34
C GLY A 2 4.18 -39.02 -3.00
N ILE A 3 5.20 -38.37 -2.42
CA ILE A 3 6.55 -38.35 -2.94
C ILE A 3 7.22 -39.70 -2.69
N PRO A 4 7.79 -40.39 -3.71
CA PRO A 4 8.56 -41.60 -3.51
C PRO A 4 9.77 -41.34 -2.60
N LYS A 5 10.07 -42.33 -1.73
CA LYS A 5 11.14 -42.19 -0.72
C LYS A 5 12.49 -41.80 -1.34
N HIS A 6 12.88 -42.45 -2.44
CA HIS A 6 14.14 -42.14 -3.13
C HIS A 6 14.21 -40.72 -3.69
N SER A 7 13.08 -40.17 -4.16
CA SER A 7 12.99 -38.79 -4.65
C SER A 7 13.07 -37.77 -3.50
N LEU A 8 12.51 -38.13 -2.34
CA LEU A 8 12.59 -37.30 -1.15
C LEU A 8 14.03 -37.27 -0.60
N GLU A 9 14.69 -38.44 -0.52
CA GLU A 9 16.09 -38.53 -0.07
C GLU A 9 17.03 -37.69 -0.94
N ALA A 10 16.82 -37.65 -2.25
CA ALA A 10 17.61 -36.82 -3.16
C ALA A 10 17.39 -35.31 -2.99
N LYS A 11 16.29 -34.89 -2.38
CA LYS A 11 15.92 -33.47 -2.16
C LYS A 11 16.09 -33.02 -0.70
N LEU A 12 16.49 -33.91 0.22
CA LEU A 12 16.57 -33.59 1.64
C LEU A 12 17.53 -32.42 1.93
N ASP A 13 18.68 -32.39 1.30
CA ASP A 13 19.66 -31.33 1.51
C ASP A 13 19.11 -29.96 1.06
N GLU A 14 18.45 -29.89 -0.09
CA GLU A 14 17.80 -28.69 -0.60
C GLU A 14 16.66 -28.24 0.32
N LEU A 15 15.85 -29.18 0.79
CA LEU A 15 14.73 -28.93 1.70
C LEU A 15 15.23 -28.34 3.02
N PHE A 16 16.26 -28.94 3.61
CA PHE A 16 16.83 -28.47 4.88
C PHE A 16 17.52 -27.12 4.74
N GLN A 17 18.24 -26.91 3.65
CA GLN A 17 18.83 -25.60 3.33
C GLN A 17 17.77 -24.51 3.13
N PHE A 18 16.63 -24.89 2.53
CA PHE A 18 15.52 -23.96 2.38
C PHE A 18 14.86 -23.64 3.73
N ALA A 19 14.55 -24.67 4.55
CA ALA A 19 13.89 -24.53 5.85
C ALA A 19 14.74 -23.75 6.85
N ASP A 20 16.07 -23.83 6.75
CA ASP A 20 17.04 -23.07 7.56
C ASP A 20 16.77 -23.22 9.08
N ILE A 21 16.59 -24.48 9.51
CA ILE A 21 16.34 -24.86 10.91
C ILE A 21 17.60 -25.29 11.68
N GLY A 22 18.76 -25.19 11.04
CA GLY A 22 20.07 -25.42 11.65
C GLY A 22 20.26 -26.83 12.22
N GLU A 23 20.86 -26.93 13.38
CA GLU A 23 21.14 -28.20 14.07
C GLU A 23 19.90 -28.99 14.54
N PHE A 24 18.71 -28.35 14.49
CA PHE A 24 17.46 -29.03 14.88
C PHE A 24 16.98 -30.08 13.87
N ILE A 25 17.64 -30.21 12.71
CA ILE A 25 17.32 -31.20 11.67
C ILE A 25 17.24 -32.62 12.25
N ASP A 26 18.16 -32.97 13.15
CA ASP A 26 18.23 -34.30 13.76
C ASP A 26 17.35 -34.45 15.02
N HIS A 27 16.63 -33.40 15.41
CA HIS A 27 15.78 -33.41 16.59
C HIS A 27 14.35 -33.80 16.26
N PRO A 28 13.61 -34.40 17.20
CA PRO A 28 12.20 -34.65 17.02
C PRO A 28 11.42 -33.36 16.73
N VAL A 29 10.48 -33.39 15.79
CA VAL A 29 9.65 -32.24 15.41
C VAL A 29 8.86 -31.65 16.60
N SER A 30 8.57 -32.47 17.62
CA SER A 30 7.92 -32.03 18.87
C SER A 30 8.75 -31.01 19.67
N THR A 31 10.05 -30.88 19.38
CA THR A 31 10.95 -29.89 20.04
C THR A 31 11.08 -28.61 19.23
N TYR A 32 10.46 -28.51 18.06
CA TYR A 32 10.56 -27.35 17.20
C TYR A 32 9.74 -26.18 17.73
N SER A 33 10.25 -24.98 17.53
CA SER A 33 9.44 -23.78 17.68
C SER A 33 8.35 -23.74 16.60
N SER A 34 7.28 -22.97 16.82
CA SER A 34 6.22 -22.79 15.82
C SER A 34 6.77 -22.28 14.47
N GLY A 35 7.75 -21.36 14.52
CA GLY A 35 8.42 -20.87 13.32
C GLY A 35 9.21 -21.94 12.57
N MET A 36 9.96 -22.78 13.28
CA MET A 36 10.71 -23.90 12.68
C MET A 36 9.77 -24.93 12.05
N TYR A 37 8.66 -25.22 12.74
CA TYR A 37 7.64 -26.14 12.21
C TYR A 37 7.04 -25.64 10.89
N VAL A 38 6.64 -24.35 10.85
CA VAL A 38 6.09 -23.73 9.63
C VAL A 38 7.12 -23.70 8.51
N ARG A 39 8.38 -23.36 8.80
CA ARG A 39 9.48 -23.37 7.81
C ARG A 39 9.69 -24.75 7.21
N LEU A 40 9.71 -25.80 8.02
CA LEU A 40 9.85 -27.19 7.55
C LEU A 40 8.63 -27.63 6.72
N ALA A 41 7.42 -27.33 7.20
CA ALA A 41 6.19 -27.67 6.49
C ALA A 41 6.14 -26.98 5.10
N PHE A 42 6.50 -25.70 5.05
CA PHE A 42 6.55 -24.94 3.81
C PHE A 42 7.62 -25.44 2.85
N ALA A 43 8.85 -25.71 3.36
CA ALA A 43 9.93 -26.31 2.57
C ALA A 43 9.49 -27.66 1.96
N THR A 44 8.79 -28.47 2.74
CA THR A 44 8.28 -29.78 2.29
C THR A 44 7.23 -29.63 1.19
N ALA A 45 6.30 -28.66 1.34
CA ALA A 45 5.28 -28.39 0.33
C ALA A 45 5.89 -27.95 -1.00
N ILE A 46 6.85 -27.04 -0.98
CA ILE A 46 7.55 -26.56 -2.19
C ILE A 46 8.39 -27.66 -2.83
N SER A 47 9.12 -28.45 -2.03
CA SER A 47 9.99 -29.51 -2.54
C SER A 47 9.22 -30.64 -3.23
N SER A 48 7.90 -30.73 -3.02
CA SER A 48 7.03 -31.67 -3.74
C SER A 48 6.83 -31.32 -5.22
N ASP A 49 7.27 -30.11 -5.63
CA ASP A 49 7.13 -29.57 -6.99
C ASP A 49 5.69 -29.67 -7.55
N PRO A 50 4.71 -29.13 -6.84
CA PRO A 50 3.31 -29.25 -7.23
C PRO A 50 3.02 -28.43 -8.48
N ASP A 51 2.02 -28.85 -9.28
CA ASP A 51 1.49 -28.06 -10.39
C ASP A 51 0.61 -26.92 -9.90
N ILE A 52 -0.04 -27.09 -8.75
CA ILE A 52 -0.87 -26.08 -8.07
C ILE A 52 -0.45 -26.02 -6.62
N LEU A 53 0.00 -24.85 -6.18
CA LEU A 53 0.34 -24.57 -4.78
C LEU A 53 -0.72 -23.64 -4.17
N ILE A 54 -1.30 -24.04 -3.05
CA ILE A 54 -2.23 -23.20 -2.29
C ILE A 54 -1.53 -22.72 -1.03
N VAL A 55 -1.48 -21.43 -0.84
CA VAL A 55 -0.84 -20.77 0.30
C VAL A 55 -1.89 -19.92 1.01
N ASP A 56 -2.24 -20.32 2.24
CA ASP A 56 -3.23 -19.64 3.06
C ASP A 56 -2.54 -19.03 4.27
N GLU A 57 -2.36 -17.71 4.25
CA GLU A 57 -1.74 -16.85 5.29
C GLU A 57 -0.39 -17.35 5.87
N ALA A 58 0.13 -18.47 5.37
CA ALA A 58 1.29 -19.16 5.92
C ALA A 58 2.60 -18.34 5.87
N LEU A 59 2.63 -17.25 5.10
CA LEU A 59 3.80 -16.37 4.97
C LEU A 59 3.87 -15.26 6.02
N ALA A 60 2.81 -15.04 6.79
CA ALA A 60 2.83 -14.14 7.94
C ALA A 60 3.70 -14.71 9.08
N VAL A 61 4.02 -16.02 9.04
CA VAL A 61 4.79 -16.73 10.05
C VAL A 61 6.23 -16.93 9.55
N GLY A 62 7.20 -16.42 10.30
CA GLY A 62 8.61 -16.52 9.99
C GLY A 62 9.31 -15.16 9.99
N ASP A 63 10.64 -15.18 9.90
CA ASP A 63 11.38 -13.91 9.76
C ASP A 63 11.39 -13.40 8.33
N ILE A 64 11.75 -12.13 8.17
CA ILE A 64 11.81 -11.43 6.88
C ILE A 64 12.72 -12.16 5.86
N ARG A 65 13.78 -12.83 6.34
CA ARG A 65 14.70 -13.56 5.45
C ARG A 65 14.03 -14.79 4.86
N PHE A 66 13.27 -15.52 5.67
CA PHE A 66 12.52 -16.68 5.20
C PHE A 66 11.39 -16.27 4.24
N GLN A 67 10.65 -15.21 4.57
CA GLN A 67 9.62 -14.66 3.68
C GLN A 67 10.19 -14.32 2.29
N ARG A 68 11.35 -13.64 2.22
CA ARG A 68 12.03 -13.35 0.94
C ARG A 68 12.43 -14.62 0.17
N LYS A 69 12.89 -15.67 0.85
CA LYS A 69 13.16 -16.97 0.20
C LYS A 69 11.88 -17.56 -0.41
N CYS A 70 10.75 -17.49 0.31
CA CYS A 70 9.46 -17.97 -0.16
C CYS A 70 8.99 -17.23 -1.40
N TYR A 71 8.98 -15.88 -1.39
CA TYR A 71 8.56 -15.08 -2.54
C TYR A 71 9.44 -15.33 -3.78
N ARG A 72 10.76 -15.43 -3.61
CA ARG A 72 11.64 -15.79 -4.71
C ARG A 72 11.27 -17.15 -5.30
N ARG A 73 11.00 -18.14 -4.46
CA ARG A 73 10.60 -19.47 -4.91
C ARG A 73 9.26 -19.46 -5.64
N PHE A 74 8.31 -18.63 -5.20
CA PHE A 74 7.06 -18.43 -5.93
C PHE A 74 7.28 -17.87 -7.33
N GLN A 75 8.13 -16.87 -7.48
CA GLN A 75 8.47 -16.31 -8.78
C GLN A 75 9.10 -17.37 -9.71
N GLU A 76 10.02 -18.20 -9.19
CA GLU A 76 10.61 -19.31 -9.94
C GLU A 76 9.55 -20.34 -10.38
N MET A 77 8.62 -20.69 -9.50
CA MET A 77 7.50 -21.59 -9.80
C MET A 77 6.57 -21.01 -10.85
N GLN A 78 6.19 -19.74 -10.73
CA GLN A 78 5.38 -19.05 -11.74
C GLN A 78 6.08 -18.99 -13.10
N ALA A 79 7.38 -18.68 -13.13
CA ALA A 79 8.17 -18.67 -14.36
C ALA A 79 8.25 -20.05 -15.02
N SER A 80 8.17 -21.13 -14.23
CA SER A 80 8.09 -22.51 -14.73
C SER A 80 6.68 -22.98 -15.09
N GLY A 81 5.68 -22.09 -15.07
CA GLY A 81 4.31 -22.37 -15.48
C GLY A 81 3.43 -23.01 -14.40
N LYS A 82 3.87 -23.02 -13.13
CA LYS A 82 3.06 -23.51 -12.01
C LYS A 82 1.99 -22.49 -11.60
N THR A 83 0.87 -22.99 -11.08
CA THR A 83 -0.21 -22.15 -10.57
C THR A 83 -0.07 -21.96 -9.06
N ILE A 84 -0.13 -20.71 -8.58
CA ILE A 84 -0.13 -20.41 -7.15
C ILE A 84 -1.43 -19.73 -6.79
N LEU A 85 -2.18 -20.31 -5.85
CA LEU A 85 -3.35 -19.71 -5.23
C LEU A 85 -2.92 -19.14 -3.88
N PHE A 86 -2.96 -17.82 -3.77
CA PHE A 86 -2.49 -17.11 -2.59
C PHE A 86 -3.67 -16.48 -1.86
N VAL A 87 -3.90 -16.87 -0.60
CA VAL A 87 -4.93 -16.30 0.27
C VAL A 87 -4.27 -15.39 1.29
N SER A 88 -4.66 -14.13 1.32
CA SER A 88 -4.13 -13.14 2.26
C SER A 88 -5.11 -11.99 2.45
N HIS A 89 -5.10 -11.40 3.64
CA HIS A 89 -5.76 -10.13 3.93
C HIS A 89 -4.85 -8.91 3.62
N SER A 90 -3.56 -9.13 3.33
CA SER A 90 -2.63 -8.06 2.97
C SER A 90 -2.81 -7.65 1.51
N VAL A 91 -3.40 -6.48 1.29
CA VAL A 91 -3.59 -5.89 -0.04
C VAL A 91 -2.26 -5.66 -0.77
N GLU A 92 -1.19 -5.31 -0.03
CA GLU A 92 0.15 -5.11 -0.61
C GLU A 92 0.71 -6.42 -1.18
N LEU A 93 0.54 -7.54 -0.49
CA LEU A 93 1.00 -8.85 -0.98
C LEU A 93 0.24 -9.27 -2.24
N ILE A 94 -1.08 -9.07 -2.25
CA ILE A 94 -1.90 -9.38 -3.43
C ILE A 94 -1.48 -8.51 -4.62
N GLN A 95 -1.27 -7.21 -4.39
CA GLN A 95 -0.87 -6.27 -5.45
C GLN A 95 0.49 -6.62 -6.05
N ASN A 96 1.46 -7.00 -5.21
CA ASN A 96 2.86 -7.18 -5.64
C ASN A 96 3.15 -8.58 -6.19
N HIS A 97 2.36 -9.59 -5.82
CA HIS A 97 2.69 -10.99 -6.14
C HIS A 97 1.64 -11.71 -6.99
N CYS A 98 0.45 -11.12 -7.19
CA CYS A 98 -0.61 -11.75 -7.95
C CYS A 98 -0.80 -11.06 -9.31
N SER A 99 -0.95 -11.85 -10.38
CA SER A 99 -1.37 -11.36 -11.69
C SER A 99 -2.88 -11.20 -11.82
N ARG A 100 -3.63 -11.86 -10.94
CA ARG A 100 -5.09 -11.87 -10.89
C ARG A 100 -5.54 -12.07 -9.44
N ALA A 101 -6.62 -11.44 -9.05
CA ALA A 101 -7.19 -11.56 -7.72
C ALA A 101 -8.67 -11.92 -7.75
N ILE A 102 -9.17 -12.39 -6.61
CA ILE A 102 -10.58 -12.74 -6.39
C ILE A 102 -10.95 -12.19 -5.02
N PHE A 103 -12.00 -11.38 -4.96
CA PHE A 103 -12.63 -10.98 -3.70
C PHE A 103 -13.74 -11.96 -3.35
N LEU A 104 -13.59 -12.64 -2.20
CA LEU A 104 -14.56 -13.58 -1.64
C LEU A 104 -15.24 -12.94 -0.42
N ASN A 105 -16.56 -12.92 -0.41
CA ASN A 105 -17.36 -12.46 0.72
C ASN A 105 -18.46 -13.47 1.05
N ALA A 106 -18.51 -13.92 2.29
CA ALA A 106 -19.47 -14.90 2.78
C ALA A 106 -19.64 -16.14 1.86
N GLY A 107 -18.54 -16.61 1.25
CA GLY A 107 -18.51 -17.75 0.34
C GLY A 107 -18.92 -17.46 -1.11
N ASN A 108 -19.25 -16.20 -1.43
CA ASN A 108 -19.56 -15.78 -2.79
C ASN A 108 -18.38 -15.02 -3.40
N ILE A 109 -18.26 -15.14 -4.72
CA ILE A 109 -17.30 -14.35 -5.49
C ILE A 109 -17.96 -13.03 -5.84
N GLU A 110 -17.44 -11.92 -5.29
CA GLU A 110 -17.93 -10.56 -5.57
C GLU A 110 -17.26 -9.97 -6.81
N VAL A 111 -15.94 -10.05 -6.88
CA VAL A 111 -15.16 -9.50 -7.98
C VAL A 111 -14.00 -10.44 -8.34
N ILE A 112 -13.73 -10.58 -9.65
CA ILE A 112 -12.54 -11.25 -10.18
C ILE A 112 -11.91 -10.34 -11.22
N GLY A 113 -10.61 -10.12 -11.14
CA GLY A 113 -9.91 -9.31 -12.13
C GLY A 113 -8.47 -8.99 -11.77
N GLU A 114 -8.00 -7.87 -12.29
CA GLU A 114 -6.70 -7.31 -11.91
C GLU A 114 -6.65 -7.00 -10.42
N PRO A 115 -5.52 -7.21 -9.73
CA PRO A 115 -5.39 -6.96 -8.30
C PRO A 115 -5.90 -5.59 -7.86
N LYS A 116 -5.58 -4.52 -8.59
CA LYS A 116 -6.03 -3.16 -8.28
C LYS A 116 -7.55 -3.04 -8.18
N VAL A 117 -8.27 -3.57 -9.17
CA VAL A 117 -9.75 -3.50 -9.23
C VAL A 117 -10.38 -4.30 -8.08
N VAL A 118 -9.82 -5.48 -7.79
CA VAL A 118 -10.33 -6.35 -6.74
C VAL A 118 -10.04 -5.79 -5.35
N ILE A 119 -8.85 -5.23 -5.14
CA ILE A 119 -8.47 -4.55 -3.90
C ILE A 119 -9.38 -3.35 -3.64
N GLN A 120 -9.68 -2.58 -4.67
CA GLN A 120 -10.61 -1.47 -4.58
C GLN A 120 -11.97 -1.93 -4.05
N ALA A 121 -12.58 -2.91 -4.69
CA ALA A 121 -13.88 -3.46 -4.27
C ALA A 121 -13.83 -4.03 -2.85
N TYR A 122 -12.71 -4.66 -2.46
CA TYR A 122 -12.50 -5.16 -1.10
C TYR A 122 -12.46 -4.02 -0.07
N LEU A 123 -11.70 -2.96 -0.34
CA LEU A 123 -11.61 -1.79 0.54
C LEU A 123 -12.93 -1.02 0.62
N GLU A 124 -13.65 -0.86 -0.51
CA GLU A 124 -14.99 -0.29 -0.52
C GLU A 124 -15.99 -1.13 0.30
N HIS A 125 -15.86 -2.46 0.27
CA HIS A 125 -16.68 -3.33 1.10
C HIS A 125 -16.39 -3.18 2.60
N LEU A 126 -15.10 -3.10 2.98
CA LEU A 126 -14.70 -2.97 4.37
C LEU A 126 -15.08 -1.61 4.97
N PHE A 127 -14.90 -0.54 4.21
CA PHE A 127 -15.02 0.83 4.70
C PHE A 127 -16.22 1.60 4.12
N GLY A 128 -16.78 1.15 3.00
CA GLY A 128 -17.88 1.81 2.29
C GLY A 128 -19.26 1.62 2.93
N SER A 129 -19.45 0.61 3.80
CA SER A 129 -20.74 0.39 4.46
C SER A 129 -21.07 1.46 5.51
N GLU A 130 -20.13 2.24 5.98
CA GLU A 130 -20.36 3.39 6.84
C GLU A 130 -20.88 4.62 6.06
N ILE A 131 -20.63 4.70 4.75
CA ILE A 131 -21.06 5.80 3.87
C ILE A 131 -22.60 5.82 3.70
N GLN A 132 -23.26 4.67 3.76
CA GLN A 132 -24.72 4.59 3.56
C GLN A 132 -25.55 5.07 4.74
N GLN A 133 -24.96 5.33 5.91
CA GLN A 133 -25.67 5.85 7.09
C GLN A 133 -25.62 7.38 7.23
N THR A 134 -24.76 8.06 6.48
CA THR A 134 -24.66 9.52 6.47
C THR A 134 -25.07 10.04 5.08
N GLY A 135 -26.35 10.30 4.89
CA GLY A 135 -27.04 10.97 3.80
C GLY A 135 -26.31 11.22 2.48
N GLU A 136 -26.98 10.88 1.37
CA GLU A 136 -26.57 11.19 0.00
C GLU A 136 -26.05 12.64 -0.13
N VAL A 137 -24.74 12.77 -0.33
CA VAL A 137 -24.15 14.02 -0.83
C VAL A 137 -24.23 13.95 -2.34
N ASP A 138 -24.97 14.89 -2.94
CA ASP A 138 -25.17 15.01 -4.40
C ASP A 138 -23.83 15.34 -5.09
N TYR A 139 -23.25 14.37 -5.77
CA TYR A 139 -21.95 14.45 -6.46
C TYR A 139 -22.05 15.00 -7.90
N SER A 140 -23.19 15.55 -8.31
CA SER A 140 -23.43 15.99 -9.68
C SER A 140 -22.64 17.24 -10.13
N GLU A 141 -21.86 17.90 -9.24
CA GLU A 141 -21.10 19.12 -9.59
C GLU A 141 -19.59 18.93 -9.75
N VAL A 142 -19.03 17.72 -9.62
CA VAL A 142 -17.60 17.50 -9.82
C VAL A 142 -17.35 16.74 -11.12
N THR A 143 -17.64 17.36 -12.23
CA THR A 143 -17.15 16.92 -13.54
C THR A 143 -15.83 17.64 -13.85
N PRO A 144 -14.73 16.93 -14.15
CA PRO A 144 -13.54 17.60 -14.65
C PRO A 144 -13.82 18.17 -16.04
N ALA A 145 -13.84 19.48 -16.17
CA ALA A 145 -13.86 20.14 -17.46
C ALA A 145 -12.52 19.95 -18.15
N ILE A 146 -12.39 18.94 -18.99
CA ILE A 146 -11.28 18.80 -19.92
C ILE A 146 -11.65 19.58 -21.17
N ASP A 147 -11.11 20.79 -21.32
CA ASP A 147 -11.10 21.51 -22.58
C ASP A 147 -9.79 21.19 -23.32
N PRO A 148 -9.82 20.52 -24.49
CA PRO A 148 -8.62 20.16 -25.24
C PRO A 148 -8.25 21.25 -26.26
N ALA A 149 -7.90 22.43 -25.84
CA ALA A 149 -7.27 23.42 -26.73
C ALA A 149 -6.61 24.56 -25.93
N ASP A 150 -5.36 24.41 -25.57
CA ASP A 150 -4.41 25.53 -25.70
C ASP A 150 -2.94 25.01 -25.70
N THR A 151 -2.40 24.93 -26.92
CA THR A 151 -0.95 24.81 -27.16
C THR A 151 -0.39 26.21 -27.27
N GLY A 152 0.42 26.63 -26.31
CA GLY A 152 1.26 27.78 -26.56
C GLY A 152 1.72 28.56 -25.34
N THR A 153 3.02 28.62 -25.23
CA THR A 153 3.87 29.63 -24.60
C THR A 153 4.25 29.44 -23.13
N SER A 154 5.53 29.08 -22.98
CA SER A 154 6.31 29.16 -21.75
C SER A 154 6.28 30.57 -21.14
N SER A 155 5.78 30.69 -19.92
CA SER A 155 6.13 31.77 -19.02
C SER A 155 6.32 31.21 -17.62
N SER A 156 7.49 31.54 -17.05
CA SER A 156 7.87 31.26 -15.67
C SER A 156 6.80 31.78 -14.71
N ARG A 157 5.98 30.87 -14.13
CA ARG A 157 5.09 31.21 -13.03
C ARG A 157 5.82 30.94 -11.71
N THR A 158 6.16 31.99 -11.02
CA THR A 158 6.42 32.00 -9.57
C THR A 158 5.28 31.31 -8.84
N ALA A 159 5.63 30.45 -7.86
CA ALA A 159 4.70 29.74 -7.01
C ALA A 159 3.66 30.69 -6.40
N SER A 160 2.46 30.74 -6.99
CA SER A 160 1.30 31.42 -6.43
C SER A 160 0.49 30.42 -5.61
N GLU A 161 0.02 30.87 -4.44
CA GLU A 161 -0.99 30.16 -3.66
C GLU A 161 -2.19 29.80 -4.56
N PRO A 162 -2.86 28.64 -4.34
CA PRO A 162 -3.96 28.21 -5.19
C PRO A 162 -5.09 29.25 -5.18
N SER A 163 -5.42 29.77 -6.33
CA SER A 163 -6.37 30.89 -6.53
C SER A 163 -7.84 30.51 -6.43
N SER A 164 -8.19 29.23 -6.18
CA SER A 164 -9.52 28.75 -5.75
C SER A 164 -9.35 27.48 -4.91
N LEU A 165 -9.62 27.58 -3.62
CA LEU A 165 -9.50 26.48 -2.65
C LEU A 165 -10.65 25.45 -2.72
N ASP A 166 -11.51 25.53 -3.75
CA ASP A 166 -12.70 24.69 -3.87
C ASP A 166 -12.59 23.56 -4.92
N GLN A 167 -11.47 23.46 -5.64
CA GLN A 167 -11.26 22.45 -6.69
C GLN A 167 -10.03 21.60 -6.41
N ASP A 168 -10.05 20.35 -6.88
CA ASP A 168 -8.90 19.44 -6.83
C ASP A 168 -7.85 19.88 -7.87
N HIS A 169 -6.69 20.29 -7.38
CA HIS A 169 -5.55 20.71 -8.18
C HIS A 169 -4.44 19.66 -8.28
N CYS A 170 -4.57 18.52 -7.60
CA CYS A 170 -3.54 17.48 -7.58
C CYS A 170 -3.17 17.02 -8.99
N ILE A 171 -4.16 16.83 -9.87
CA ILE A 171 -3.98 16.39 -11.26
C ILE A 171 -3.11 17.37 -12.10
N GLN A 172 -3.02 18.63 -11.70
CA GLN A 172 -2.23 19.66 -12.39
C GLN A 172 -0.76 19.64 -11.96
N ARG A 173 -0.44 18.89 -10.91
CA ARG A 173 0.93 18.81 -10.39
C ARG A 173 1.81 17.93 -11.28
N ARG A 174 3.07 18.37 -11.52
CA ARG A 174 4.03 17.61 -12.34
C ARG A 174 4.38 16.25 -11.79
N SER A 175 4.31 16.09 -10.46
CA SER A 175 4.56 14.85 -9.72
C SER A 175 3.32 13.98 -9.57
N TYR A 176 2.17 14.39 -10.12
CA TYR A 176 0.95 13.63 -10.01
C TYR A 176 1.03 12.28 -10.75
N ASN A 177 0.62 11.22 -10.06
CA ASN A 177 0.52 9.90 -10.66
C ASN A 177 -0.87 9.74 -11.28
N PRO A 178 -1.01 9.70 -12.63
CA PRO A 178 -2.32 9.55 -13.28
C PRO A 178 -3.01 8.20 -12.99
N ASN A 179 -2.27 7.24 -12.43
CA ASN A 179 -2.80 5.95 -11.97
C ASN A 179 -3.01 5.93 -10.45
N GLU A 180 -3.11 7.11 -9.81
CA GLU A 180 -3.40 7.16 -8.38
C GLU A 180 -4.75 6.51 -8.10
N TYR A 181 -4.88 6.01 -6.90
CA TYR A 181 -6.12 5.48 -6.38
C TYR A 181 -6.43 6.18 -5.06
N ARG A 182 -7.60 6.83 -4.99
CA ARG A 182 -8.13 7.46 -3.78
C ARG A 182 -9.29 6.66 -3.25
N TRP A 183 -9.32 6.44 -1.96
CA TRP A 183 -10.37 5.71 -1.26
C TRP A 183 -10.67 6.37 0.08
N GLY A 184 -11.91 6.28 0.52
CA GLY A 184 -12.39 6.91 1.74
C GLY A 184 -13.79 7.44 1.58
N ASP A 185 -14.35 8.00 2.65
CA ASP A 185 -15.73 8.50 2.70
C ASP A 185 -15.87 9.96 2.22
N ARG A 186 -14.74 10.60 1.89
CA ARG A 186 -14.65 11.96 1.34
C ARG A 186 -15.26 13.07 2.22
N ARG A 187 -15.44 12.85 3.52
CA ARG A 187 -15.80 13.93 4.46
C ARG A 187 -14.72 15.02 4.52
N ALA A 188 -13.49 14.67 4.19
CA ALA A 188 -12.42 15.59 3.85
C ALA A 188 -11.70 15.08 2.59
N VAL A 189 -11.14 15.97 1.79
CA VAL A 189 -10.48 15.62 0.52
C VAL A 189 -9.16 16.36 0.42
N ILE A 190 -8.13 15.66 -0.03
CA ILE A 190 -6.84 16.25 -0.39
C ILE A 190 -7.03 16.94 -1.76
N ILE A 191 -7.04 18.27 -1.75
CA ILE A 191 -7.32 19.08 -2.95
C ILE A 191 -6.05 19.54 -3.66
N ASP A 192 -4.91 19.51 -2.99
CA ASP A 192 -3.63 19.92 -3.57
C ASP A 192 -2.44 19.44 -2.73
N TYR A 193 -1.25 19.39 -3.32
CA TYR A 193 0.00 19.16 -2.61
C TYR A 193 1.17 19.85 -3.30
N GLN A 194 2.22 20.15 -2.56
CA GLN A 194 3.46 20.75 -3.09
C GLN A 194 4.66 20.04 -2.48
N LEU A 195 5.63 19.72 -3.33
CA LEU A 195 6.92 19.18 -2.93
C LEU A 195 7.98 20.28 -3.07
N ARG A 196 8.56 20.70 -1.96
CA ARG A 196 9.55 21.77 -1.93
C ARG A 196 10.87 21.29 -1.35
N SER A 197 11.96 21.83 -1.88
CA SER A 197 13.26 21.72 -1.25
C SER A 197 13.55 22.95 -0.39
N ASN A 198 14.73 22.99 0.24
CA ASN A 198 15.22 24.14 0.97
C ASN A 198 15.27 25.44 0.12
N SER A 199 15.26 25.34 -1.21
CA SER A 199 15.17 26.47 -2.12
C SER A 199 13.78 27.11 -2.21
N GLY A 200 12.76 26.46 -1.64
CA GLY A 200 11.37 26.92 -1.62
C GLY A 200 10.60 26.74 -2.92
N ASN A 201 11.21 26.17 -3.95
CA ASN A 201 10.57 25.90 -5.24
C ASN A 201 9.89 24.54 -5.25
N ASP A 202 8.74 24.45 -5.93
CA ASP A 202 8.07 23.18 -6.23
C ASP A 202 8.93 22.37 -7.21
N GLN A 203 9.36 21.18 -6.81
CA GLN A 203 10.26 20.35 -7.61
C GLN A 203 9.89 18.86 -7.54
N VAL A 204 10.34 18.10 -8.51
CA VAL A 204 10.05 16.66 -8.66
C VAL A 204 11.30 15.81 -8.48
N VAL A 205 12.48 16.42 -8.64
CA VAL A 205 13.78 15.76 -8.51
C VAL A 205 14.51 16.33 -7.32
N PHE A 206 14.94 15.45 -6.43
CA PHE A 206 15.65 15.78 -5.20
C PHE A 206 16.98 15.03 -5.14
N GLU A 207 17.97 15.62 -4.50
CA GLU A 207 19.23 14.96 -4.21
C GLU A 207 19.13 14.11 -2.94
N SER A 208 19.91 13.05 -2.87
CA SER A 208 19.99 12.23 -1.65
C SER A 208 20.54 13.05 -0.49
N GLY A 209 19.83 13.04 0.64
CA GLY A 209 20.14 13.86 1.81
C GLY A 209 19.53 15.26 1.80
N GLU A 210 18.85 15.64 0.71
CA GLU A 210 18.13 16.91 0.67
C GLU A 210 16.90 16.88 1.59
N ASN A 211 16.58 18.05 2.18
CA ASN A 211 15.38 18.18 2.99
C ASN A 211 14.16 18.41 2.10
N LEU A 212 13.17 17.54 2.21
CA LEU A 212 11.87 17.64 1.55
C LEU A 212 10.85 18.25 2.50
N GLU A 213 10.19 19.31 2.04
CA GLU A 213 8.97 19.85 2.62
C GLU A 213 7.79 19.48 1.72
N LEU A 214 6.87 18.68 2.26
CA LEU A 214 5.63 18.28 1.60
C LEU A 214 4.49 19.03 2.27
N MET A 215 3.81 19.90 1.51
CA MET A 215 2.62 20.62 1.94
C MET A 215 1.40 19.95 1.32
N VAL A 216 0.42 19.58 2.15
CA VAL A 216 -0.82 18.91 1.75
C VAL A 216 -2.00 19.77 2.13
N TYR A 217 -2.83 20.13 1.17
CA TYR A 217 -4.02 20.96 1.33
C TYR A 217 -5.26 20.08 1.40
N ILE A 218 -6.00 20.20 2.51
CA ILE A 218 -7.14 19.32 2.80
C ILE A 218 -8.37 20.17 3.02
N ARG A 219 -9.42 19.91 2.24
CA ARG A 219 -10.74 20.55 2.34
C ARG A 219 -11.66 19.68 3.17
N PHE A 220 -12.34 20.28 4.15
CA PHE A 220 -13.31 19.62 5.00
C PHE A 220 -14.73 19.95 4.55
N PHE A 221 -15.55 18.92 4.34
CA PHE A 221 -16.98 19.07 4.03
C PHE A 221 -17.87 18.94 5.27
N GLN A 222 -17.32 18.37 6.34
CA GLN A 222 -17.95 18.22 7.65
C GLN A 222 -16.97 18.61 8.74
N GLU A 223 -17.48 18.92 9.91
CA GLU A 223 -16.64 19.08 11.10
C GLU A 223 -16.14 17.71 11.58
N LEU A 224 -14.84 17.56 11.72
CA LEU A 224 -14.17 16.30 12.07
C LEU A 224 -13.19 16.52 13.22
N THR A 225 -13.15 15.58 14.15
CA THR A 225 -12.20 15.53 15.27
C THR A 225 -11.38 14.26 15.20
N ASP A 226 -10.33 14.20 16.00
CA ASP A 226 -9.46 13.01 16.10
C ASP A 226 -8.82 12.58 14.76
N LEU A 227 -8.42 13.57 13.98
CA LEU A 227 -7.84 13.37 12.66
C LEU A 227 -6.38 12.92 12.73
N ILE A 228 -6.04 11.95 11.90
CA ILE A 228 -4.68 11.48 11.66
C ILE A 228 -4.32 11.80 10.21
N TYR A 229 -3.23 12.52 10.03
CA TYR A 229 -2.65 12.78 8.71
C TYR A 229 -1.38 11.95 8.56
N GLY A 230 -1.24 11.28 7.41
CA GLY A 230 -0.12 10.41 7.15
C GLY A 230 0.49 10.60 5.78
N CYS A 231 1.78 10.29 5.69
CA CYS A 231 2.44 10.12 4.39
C CYS A 231 3.36 8.90 4.43
N THR A 232 3.45 8.22 3.28
CA THR A 232 4.37 7.11 3.06
C THR A 232 5.14 7.30 1.77
N VAL A 233 6.43 6.94 1.77
CA VAL A 233 7.26 6.91 0.58
C VAL A 233 7.45 5.44 0.19
N LYS A 234 7.14 5.11 -1.06
CA LYS A 234 7.19 3.75 -1.60
C LYS A 234 8.10 3.69 -2.83
N THR A 235 8.77 2.58 -3.02
CA THR A 235 9.45 2.27 -4.29
C THR A 235 8.44 2.07 -5.42
N VAL A 236 8.91 2.04 -6.67
CA VAL A 236 8.07 1.73 -7.85
C VAL A 236 7.37 0.38 -7.72
N ASP A 237 8.01 -0.58 -7.04
CA ASP A 237 7.45 -1.92 -6.76
C ASP A 237 6.45 -1.92 -5.59
N GLY A 238 6.12 -0.73 -5.02
CA GLY A 238 5.15 -0.59 -3.94
C GLY A 238 5.68 -0.86 -2.53
N GLN A 239 6.99 -1.14 -2.36
CA GLN A 239 7.56 -1.36 -1.04
C GLN A 239 7.69 -0.05 -0.27
N THR A 240 7.10 0.03 0.92
CA THR A 240 7.24 1.20 1.80
C THR A 240 8.66 1.31 2.35
N VAL A 241 9.33 2.42 2.09
CA VAL A 241 10.69 2.72 2.57
C VAL A 241 10.70 3.74 3.70
N TYR A 242 9.66 4.57 3.80
CA TYR A 242 9.46 5.52 4.89
C TYR A 242 7.98 5.76 5.11
N GLY A 243 7.57 6.00 6.34
CA GLY A 243 6.20 6.38 6.69
C GLY A 243 6.15 7.13 8.00
N THR A 244 5.26 8.11 8.08
CA THR A 244 5.00 8.89 9.30
C THR A 244 3.56 9.36 9.33
N ASN A 245 3.06 9.60 10.54
CA ASN A 245 1.75 10.22 10.75
C ASN A 245 1.76 11.13 11.98
N THR A 246 0.71 11.95 12.12
CA THR A 246 0.56 12.90 13.23
C THR A 246 0.40 12.24 14.58
N ARG A 247 -0.21 11.04 14.65
CA ARG A 247 -0.35 10.25 15.88
C ARG A 247 1.02 9.85 16.45
N GLN A 248 1.93 9.39 15.59
CA GLN A 248 3.29 9.01 16.02
C GLN A 248 4.11 10.20 16.51
N ARG A 249 3.81 11.40 16.02
CA ARG A 249 4.52 12.64 16.35
C ARG A 249 3.90 13.41 17.50
N ALA A 250 2.79 12.93 18.11
CA ALA A 250 2.05 13.61 19.17
C ALA A 250 1.74 15.09 18.84
N THR A 251 1.32 15.34 17.59
CA THR A 251 1.03 16.68 17.08
C THR A 251 -0.46 16.97 17.31
N ASP A 252 -0.77 18.09 17.94
CA ASP A 252 -2.15 18.51 18.28
C ASP A 252 -2.84 19.18 17.06
N ILE A 253 -3.01 18.43 15.97
CA ILE A 253 -3.69 18.89 14.75
C ILE A 253 -4.82 17.88 14.46
N SER A 254 -5.79 17.81 15.37
CA SER A 254 -6.81 16.76 15.35
C SER A 254 -8.20 17.25 14.93
N HIS A 255 -8.35 18.53 14.52
CA HIS A 255 -9.65 19.14 14.25
C HIS A 255 -9.71 19.76 12.85
N GLY A 256 -10.82 19.52 12.12
CA GLY A 256 -11.13 20.13 10.83
C GLY A 256 -12.53 20.74 10.85
N GLU A 257 -12.66 22.03 10.58
CA GLU A 257 -13.93 22.74 10.52
C GLU A 257 -14.60 22.58 9.15
N ALA A 258 -15.92 22.35 9.13
CA ALA A 258 -16.69 22.27 7.91
C ALA A 258 -16.50 23.53 7.05
N GLY A 259 -16.21 23.34 5.77
CA GLY A 259 -15.96 24.43 4.84
C GLY A 259 -14.55 25.06 4.95
N ALA A 260 -13.69 24.63 5.86
CA ALA A 260 -12.31 25.09 5.96
C ALA A 260 -11.34 24.27 5.11
N THR A 261 -10.21 24.88 4.77
CA THR A 261 -9.07 24.18 4.19
C THR A 261 -7.89 24.27 5.15
N THR A 262 -7.33 23.12 5.51
CA THR A 262 -6.16 23.03 6.39
C THR A 262 -4.93 22.61 5.58
N VAL A 263 -3.77 23.15 5.95
CA VAL A 263 -2.48 22.79 5.34
C VAL A 263 -1.67 21.99 6.34
N ILE A 264 -1.39 20.75 5.99
CA ILE A 264 -0.51 19.86 6.76
C ILE A 264 0.87 19.88 6.11
N ARG A 265 1.90 20.07 6.93
CA ARG A 265 3.29 20.12 6.49
C ARG A 265 4.05 18.93 7.05
N PHE A 266 4.60 18.11 6.16
CA PHE A 266 5.57 17.07 6.49
C PHE A 266 6.96 17.55 6.07
N GLN A 267 7.93 17.36 6.96
CA GLN A 267 9.32 17.73 6.68
C GLN A 267 10.25 16.62 7.11
N PHE A 268 11.07 16.13 6.19
CA PHE A 268 12.02 15.05 6.44
C PHE A 268 13.19 15.06 5.44
N ASP A 269 14.32 14.50 5.85
CA ASP A 269 15.49 14.37 4.99
C ASP A 269 15.38 13.13 4.10
N LEU A 270 15.63 13.30 2.80
CA LEU A 270 15.55 12.24 1.80
C LEU A 270 16.82 11.37 1.81
N ASN A 271 17.04 10.61 2.87
CA ASN A 271 18.14 9.66 2.96
C ASN A 271 17.81 8.36 2.20
N LEU A 272 17.50 8.50 0.90
CA LEU A 272 17.12 7.42 0.02
C LEU A 272 18.21 7.15 -1.02
N VAL A 273 18.29 5.91 -1.50
CA VAL A 273 19.14 5.59 -2.65
C VAL A 273 18.56 6.24 -3.92
N PRO A 274 19.39 6.59 -4.92
CA PRO A 274 18.90 7.13 -6.18
C PRO A 274 17.87 6.18 -6.83
N GLY A 275 16.73 6.72 -7.25
CA GLY A 275 15.62 5.94 -7.83
C GLY A 275 14.34 6.77 -7.95
N GLU A 276 13.31 6.12 -8.46
CA GLU A 276 11.95 6.67 -8.52
C GLU A 276 11.15 6.18 -7.32
N TYR A 277 10.36 7.10 -6.74
CA TYR A 277 9.56 6.83 -5.56
C TYR A 277 8.17 7.43 -5.72
N PHE A 278 7.18 6.79 -5.11
CA PHE A 278 5.83 7.32 -4.94
C PHE A 278 5.64 7.82 -3.51
N ILE A 279 4.94 8.94 -3.36
CA ILE A 279 4.45 9.43 -2.08
C ILE A 279 2.95 9.16 -2.04
N SER A 280 2.50 8.41 -1.02
CA SER A 280 1.07 8.24 -0.73
C SER A 280 0.71 9.11 0.46
N LEU A 281 -0.41 9.81 0.34
CA LEU A 281 -0.95 10.70 1.36
C LEU A 281 -2.25 10.11 1.90
N GLY A 282 -2.61 10.44 3.11
CA GLY A 282 -3.87 9.96 3.69
C GLY A 282 -4.34 10.82 4.84
N VAL A 283 -5.67 10.88 4.97
CA VAL A 283 -6.40 11.46 6.10
C VAL A 283 -7.29 10.36 6.67
N ALA A 284 -7.26 10.17 7.98
CA ALA A 284 -8.06 9.17 8.66
C ALA A 284 -8.60 9.71 9.99
N LEU A 285 -9.67 9.09 10.51
CA LEU A 285 -10.12 9.29 11.88
C LEU A 285 -9.45 8.29 12.82
N ASP A 286 -9.09 8.74 14.00
CA ASP A 286 -8.68 7.88 15.11
C ASP A 286 -9.93 7.48 15.90
N ASP A 287 -10.45 6.28 15.69
CA ASP A 287 -11.60 5.75 16.43
C ASP A 287 -11.22 5.16 17.80
N GLY A 288 -9.94 5.27 18.18
CA GLY A 288 -9.41 4.71 19.42
C GLY A 288 -9.19 3.19 19.38
N GLU A 289 -9.60 2.52 18.31
CA GLU A 289 -9.32 1.12 18.01
C GLU A 289 -8.08 1.00 17.09
N ARG A 290 -7.75 -0.21 16.64
CA ARG A 290 -6.54 -0.39 15.81
C ARG A 290 -6.72 -0.02 14.35
N ASP A 291 -7.96 0.03 13.90
CA ASP A 291 -8.33 0.28 12.51
C ASP A 291 -8.81 1.73 12.37
N ASN A 292 -8.01 2.56 11.71
CA ASN A 292 -8.39 3.95 11.44
C ASN A 292 -9.35 4.01 10.25
N ILE A 293 -10.38 4.84 10.35
CA ILE A 293 -11.34 5.07 9.26
C ILE A 293 -10.70 6.04 8.27
N ALA A 294 -10.45 5.60 7.05
CA ALA A 294 -9.89 6.45 6.01
C ALA A 294 -10.94 7.45 5.50
N ILE A 295 -10.49 8.68 5.28
CA ILE A 295 -11.31 9.77 4.77
C ILE A 295 -10.90 10.13 3.32
N ASP A 296 -9.59 10.15 3.02
CA ASP A 296 -9.01 10.33 1.67
C ASP A 296 -7.54 9.88 1.61
#